data_554de16af73631405dac492db6052981
#
_entry.id   554de16af73631405dac492db6052981
#
_cell.length_a   1.000
_cell.length_b   1.000
_cell.length_c   1.000
_cell.angle_alpha   90.00
_cell.angle_beta   90.00
_cell.angle_gamma   90.00
#
_symmetry.space_group_name_H-M   'P 1'
#
loop_
_entity.id
_entity.type
_entity.pdbx_description
1 polymer ?
#
loop_
_entity_poly.entity_id
_entity_poly.type
_entity_poly.pdbx_seq_one_letter_code
_entity_poly.pdbx_strand_id
1 'polypeptide(L)'
;ALPILTSLYPVSDDTIQLLKDNVTLCHFPKKYQLIKANQYSRSAYFIEKGMTRSYWLVNGEEITTSFSCEGGIVFSMDELYYNKMSEEFVETLEDVVAYKIALSDLIRLFQTNIELANWGRIIHQNEYRHLHRSHKDRLTLSAKERYEEFMQQFPQICQRVQLGYIASYLGITLPTLSRLRSRK
;
A
#
# COMPACT_ATOMS: atom_id res chain seq x y z
N ALA A 1 -14.27 1.96 -0.56
CA ALA A 1 -13.19 2.67 0.16
C ALA A 1 -13.70 3.35 1.42
N LEU A 2 -14.89 3.91 1.37
CA LEU A 2 -15.47 4.63 2.52
C LEU A 2 -15.82 3.76 3.74
N PRO A 3 -16.26 2.48 3.62
CA PRO A 3 -16.42 1.60 4.78
C PRO A 3 -15.15 1.38 5.60
N ILE A 4 -13.98 1.58 5.02
CA ILE A 4 -12.70 1.41 5.70
C ILE A 4 -12.38 2.57 6.63
N LEU A 5 -12.81 3.79 6.30
CA LEU A 5 -12.70 4.92 7.21
C LEU A 5 -13.33 4.60 8.56
N THR A 6 -14.54 4.01 8.52
CA THR A 6 -15.31 3.70 9.74
C THR A 6 -14.80 2.46 10.48
N SER A 7 -14.13 1.53 9.80
CA SER A 7 -13.62 0.29 10.42
C SER A 7 -12.33 0.50 11.22
N LEU A 8 -11.50 1.48 10.85
CA LEU A 8 -10.22 1.74 11.50
C LEU A 8 -10.34 2.74 12.65
N TYR A 9 -11.21 3.73 12.51
CA TYR A 9 -11.50 4.75 13.51
C TYR A 9 -12.91 5.27 13.30
N PRO A 10 -13.73 5.42 14.36
CA PRO A 10 -15.08 5.97 14.22
C PRO A 10 -15.00 7.44 13.78
N VAL A 11 -15.62 7.73 12.65
CA VAL A 11 -15.77 9.07 12.08
C VAL A 11 -17.24 9.39 11.90
N SER A 12 -17.62 10.65 12.06
CA SER A 12 -18.98 11.12 11.88
C SER A 12 -19.40 11.11 10.40
N ASP A 13 -20.72 11.10 10.15
CA ASP A 13 -21.27 11.19 8.81
C ASP A 13 -20.85 12.49 8.10
N ASP A 14 -20.74 13.60 8.84
CA ASP A 14 -20.24 14.88 8.32
C ASP A 14 -18.81 14.77 7.83
N THR A 15 -17.95 14.08 8.58
CA THR A 15 -16.56 13.82 8.19
C THR A 15 -16.47 12.90 6.97
N ILE A 16 -17.35 11.88 6.88
CA ILE A 16 -17.43 11.03 5.69
C ILE A 16 -17.86 11.85 4.48
N GLN A 17 -18.85 12.73 4.63
CA GLN A 17 -19.32 13.59 3.54
C GLN A 17 -18.22 14.57 3.11
N LEU A 18 -17.53 15.18 4.07
CA LEU A 18 -16.38 16.06 3.80
C LEU A 18 -15.29 15.37 2.97
N LEU A 19 -14.99 14.10 3.28
CA LEU A 19 -14.03 13.34 2.47
C LEU A 19 -14.61 13.04 1.07
N LYS A 20 -15.88 12.65 0.95
CA LYS A 20 -16.54 12.40 -0.34
C LYS A 20 -16.47 13.59 -1.27
N ASP A 21 -16.62 14.80 -0.73
CA ASP A 21 -16.61 16.05 -1.50
C ASP A 21 -15.22 16.41 -2.03
N ASN A 22 -14.16 15.78 -1.49
CA ASN A 22 -12.77 16.03 -1.85
C ASN A 22 -12.10 14.88 -2.64
N VAL A 23 -12.84 13.83 -2.99
CA VAL A 23 -12.31 12.69 -3.75
C VAL A 23 -12.98 12.55 -5.11
N THR A 24 -12.25 11.99 -6.07
CA THR A 24 -12.75 11.66 -7.40
C THR A 24 -12.57 10.18 -7.68
N LEU A 25 -13.61 9.51 -8.16
CA LEU A 25 -13.53 8.10 -8.58
C LEU A 25 -12.74 8.01 -9.88
N CYS A 26 -11.72 7.16 -9.89
CA CYS A 26 -10.82 6.92 -11.01
C CYS A 26 -10.71 5.42 -11.32
N HIS A 27 -10.47 5.10 -12.60
CA HIS A 27 -10.25 3.76 -13.10
C HIS A 27 -8.87 3.70 -13.73
N PHE A 28 -8.08 2.70 -13.37
CA PHE A 28 -6.73 2.51 -13.86
C PHE A 28 -6.59 1.09 -14.43
N PRO A 29 -6.08 0.93 -15.67
CA PRO A 29 -5.83 -0.38 -16.22
C PRO A 29 -4.66 -1.06 -15.49
N LYS A 30 -4.54 -2.37 -15.63
CA LYS A 30 -3.37 -3.14 -15.19
C LYS A 30 -2.06 -2.53 -15.74
N LYS A 31 -1.00 -2.53 -14.93
CA LYS A 31 0.33 -1.97 -15.24
C LYS A 31 0.38 -0.44 -15.36
N TYR A 32 -0.62 0.24 -14.82
CA TYR A 32 -0.59 1.69 -14.72
C TYR A 32 0.30 2.13 -13.53
N GLN A 33 1.14 3.13 -13.76
CA GLN A 33 2.00 3.72 -12.73
C GLN A 33 1.25 4.84 -12.01
N LEU A 34 0.76 4.57 -10.79
CA LEU A 34 0.11 5.56 -9.92
C LEU A 34 1.11 6.56 -9.36
N ILE A 35 2.29 6.09 -8.98
CA ILE A 35 3.41 6.86 -8.47
C ILE A 35 4.66 6.44 -9.23
N LYS A 36 5.49 7.42 -9.60
CA LYS A 36 6.76 7.19 -10.29
C LYS A 36 7.90 7.81 -9.49
N ALA A 37 8.99 7.05 -9.33
CA ALA A 37 10.21 7.59 -8.71
C ALA A 37 10.73 8.80 -9.47
N ASN A 38 11.34 9.73 -8.74
CA ASN A 38 11.87 11.01 -9.23
C ASN A 38 10.81 11.94 -9.83
N GLN A 39 9.54 11.78 -9.46
CA GLN A 39 8.43 12.63 -9.88
C GLN A 39 7.50 12.93 -8.70
N TYR A 40 6.73 14.03 -8.83
CA TYR A 40 5.62 14.33 -7.93
C TYR A 40 4.32 13.75 -8.52
N SER A 41 3.62 12.89 -7.77
CA SER A 41 2.28 12.40 -8.13
C SER A 41 1.19 13.36 -7.67
N ARG A 42 1.46 14.09 -6.56
CA ARG A 42 0.58 15.05 -5.89
C ARG A 42 -0.78 14.50 -5.50
N SER A 43 -0.88 13.17 -5.34
CA SER A 43 -2.15 12.50 -5.09
C SER A 43 -2.01 11.33 -4.14
N ALA A 44 -3.08 11.07 -3.37
CA ALA A 44 -3.29 9.81 -2.68
C ALA A 44 -4.49 9.08 -3.28
N TYR A 45 -4.51 7.75 -3.14
CA TYR A 45 -5.51 6.87 -3.74
C TYR A 45 -6.04 5.91 -2.68
N PHE A 46 -7.35 5.90 -2.46
CA PHE A 46 -8.05 4.92 -1.63
C PHE A 46 -8.54 3.80 -2.54
N ILE A 47 -7.99 2.60 -2.40
CA ILE A 47 -8.31 1.47 -3.28
C ILE A 47 -9.69 0.93 -2.95
N GLU A 48 -10.62 1.03 -3.89
CA GLU A 48 -11.97 0.46 -3.80
C GLU A 48 -12.00 -0.97 -4.30
N LYS A 49 -11.31 -1.23 -5.41
CA LYS A 49 -11.19 -2.54 -6.06
C LYS A 49 -9.85 -2.66 -6.73
N GLY A 50 -9.25 -3.84 -6.63
CA GLY A 50 -8.01 -4.15 -7.29
C GLY A 50 -6.81 -4.14 -6.35
N MET A 51 -5.62 -4.29 -6.92
CA MET A 51 -4.38 -4.45 -6.19
C MET A 51 -3.25 -3.67 -6.82
N THR A 52 -2.39 -3.11 -5.98
CA THR A 52 -1.17 -2.39 -6.37
C THR A 52 0.06 -3.01 -5.72
N ARG A 53 1.22 -2.72 -6.28
CA ARG A 53 2.53 -3.06 -5.76
C ARG A 53 3.39 -1.81 -5.69
N SER A 54 4.04 -1.59 -4.55
CA SER A 54 5.12 -0.63 -4.41
C SER A 54 6.46 -1.32 -4.58
N TYR A 55 7.43 -0.63 -5.19
CA TYR A 55 8.77 -1.18 -5.37
C TYR A 55 9.82 -0.07 -5.57
N TRP A 56 11.05 -0.38 -5.18
CA TRP A 56 12.23 0.39 -5.53
C TRP A 56 12.95 -0.22 -6.72
N LEU A 57 13.64 0.62 -7.48
CA LEU A 57 14.56 0.17 -8.52
C LEU A 57 16.00 0.31 -8.00
N VAL A 58 16.65 -0.81 -7.73
CA VAL A 58 18.02 -0.85 -7.18
C VAL A 58 18.92 -1.62 -8.13
N ASN A 59 19.91 -0.95 -8.69
CA ASN A 59 20.84 -1.55 -9.67
C ASN A 59 20.15 -2.24 -10.85
N GLY A 60 19.01 -1.70 -11.29
CA GLY A 60 18.20 -2.25 -12.39
C GLY A 60 17.23 -3.37 -11.98
N GLU A 61 17.19 -3.76 -10.71
CA GLU A 61 16.27 -4.76 -10.18
C GLU A 61 15.11 -4.11 -9.40
N GLU A 62 13.91 -4.63 -9.58
CA GLU A 62 12.71 -4.20 -8.85
C GLU A 62 12.63 -4.92 -7.49
N ILE A 63 12.75 -4.18 -6.42
CA ILE A 63 12.61 -4.68 -5.05
C ILE A 63 11.22 -4.32 -4.53
N THR A 64 10.34 -5.30 -4.44
CA THR A 64 8.97 -5.11 -3.92
C THR A 64 9.01 -4.75 -2.44
N THR A 65 8.40 -3.63 -2.08
CA THR A 65 8.34 -3.10 -0.72
C THR A 65 7.01 -3.37 -0.04
N SER A 66 5.90 -3.27 -0.80
CA SER A 66 4.56 -3.53 -0.26
C SER A 66 3.55 -3.90 -1.35
N PHE A 67 2.39 -4.39 -0.88
CA PHE A 67 1.18 -4.57 -1.67
C PHE A 67 0.03 -3.85 -0.99
N SER A 68 -0.83 -3.21 -1.78
CA SER A 68 -2.09 -2.63 -1.29
C SER A 68 -3.25 -3.21 -2.08
N CYS A 69 -4.31 -3.59 -1.38
CA CYS A 69 -5.54 -4.12 -1.98
C CYS A 69 -6.74 -3.29 -1.53
N GLU A 70 -7.93 -3.82 -1.75
CA GLU A 70 -9.18 -3.20 -1.33
C GLU A 70 -9.07 -2.70 0.10
N GLY A 71 -9.30 -1.42 0.27
CA GLY A 71 -9.18 -0.75 1.53
C GLY A 71 -7.85 -0.14 1.89
N GLY A 72 -6.85 -0.43 1.13
CA GLY A 72 -5.56 0.23 1.27
C GLY A 72 -5.59 1.67 0.80
N ILE A 73 -4.62 2.42 1.28
CA ILE A 73 -4.32 3.76 0.80
C ILE A 73 -2.92 3.75 0.16
N VAL A 74 -2.79 4.43 -0.97
CA VAL A 74 -1.54 4.55 -1.73
C VAL A 74 -1.18 6.01 -1.86
N PHE A 75 0.01 6.39 -1.44
CA PHE A 75 0.57 7.74 -1.56
C PHE A 75 2.09 7.69 -1.43
N SER A 76 2.77 8.76 -1.86
CA SER A 76 4.21 8.90 -1.61
C SER A 76 4.45 9.51 -0.23
N MET A 77 5.18 8.79 0.62
CA MET A 77 5.63 9.27 1.93
C MET A 77 6.54 10.49 1.80
N ASP A 78 7.41 10.48 0.78
CA ASP A 78 8.34 11.58 0.51
C ASP A 78 7.61 12.87 0.16
N GLU A 79 6.55 12.76 -0.66
CA GLU A 79 5.72 13.92 -1.00
C GLU A 79 4.91 14.44 0.19
N LEU A 80 4.22 13.52 0.89
CA LEU A 80 3.28 13.90 1.94
C LEU A 80 3.99 14.56 3.13
N TYR A 81 5.15 14.04 3.55
CA TYR A 81 5.82 14.47 4.77
C TYR A 81 7.05 15.33 4.57
N TYR A 82 7.73 15.20 3.42
CA TYR A 82 9.02 15.85 3.20
C TYR A 82 9.00 16.80 2.01
N ASN A 83 7.90 16.88 1.26
CA ASN A 83 7.77 17.67 0.03
C ASN A 83 8.91 17.37 -0.96
N LYS A 84 9.25 16.10 -1.10
CA LYS A 84 10.27 15.58 -2.03
C LYS A 84 9.62 14.70 -3.09
N MET A 85 10.30 14.53 -4.22
CA MET A 85 9.91 13.55 -5.23
C MET A 85 9.96 12.13 -4.62
N SER A 86 9.05 11.27 -5.03
CA SER A 86 9.02 9.87 -4.58
C SER A 86 10.32 9.14 -4.98
N GLU A 87 10.83 8.31 -4.08
CA GLU A 87 11.88 7.33 -4.38
C GLU A 87 11.29 5.99 -4.84
N GLU A 88 9.98 5.82 -4.71
CA GLU A 88 9.26 4.58 -4.92
C GLU A 88 8.37 4.65 -6.15
N PHE A 89 8.20 3.50 -6.82
CA PHE A 89 7.18 3.29 -7.83
C PHE A 89 5.98 2.59 -7.21
N VAL A 90 4.76 2.94 -7.66
CA VAL A 90 3.55 2.17 -7.37
C VAL A 90 2.82 1.87 -8.66
N GLU A 91 2.66 0.58 -8.96
CA GLU A 91 1.95 0.09 -10.15
C GLU A 91 0.70 -0.72 -9.78
N THR A 92 -0.29 -0.69 -10.66
CA THR A 92 -1.47 -1.54 -10.58
C THR A 92 -1.13 -2.96 -11.08
N LEU A 93 -1.47 -3.99 -10.31
CA LEU A 93 -1.26 -5.40 -10.69
C LEU A 93 -2.43 -5.99 -11.48
N GLU A 94 -3.56 -5.32 -11.45
CA GLU A 94 -4.80 -5.63 -12.18
C GLU A 94 -5.55 -4.32 -12.44
N ASP A 95 -6.74 -4.35 -13.02
CA ASP A 95 -7.58 -3.17 -13.16
C ASP A 95 -8.00 -2.67 -11.77
N VAL A 96 -7.75 -1.39 -11.50
CA VAL A 96 -7.97 -0.75 -10.21
C VAL A 96 -9.03 0.32 -10.31
N VAL A 97 -9.96 0.30 -9.35
CA VAL A 97 -10.88 1.40 -9.06
C VAL A 97 -10.43 2.04 -7.75
N ALA A 98 -10.22 3.34 -7.76
CA ALA A 98 -9.76 4.06 -6.58
C ALA A 98 -10.37 5.46 -6.49
N TYR A 99 -10.56 5.94 -5.26
CA TYR A 99 -10.87 7.34 -5.01
C TYR A 99 -9.57 8.12 -4.86
N LYS A 100 -9.36 9.09 -5.75
CA LYS A 100 -8.19 9.96 -5.77
C LYS A 100 -8.48 11.24 -5.02
N ILE A 101 -7.51 11.69 -4.20
CA ILE A 101 -7.49 13.00 -3.54
C ILE A 101 -6.17 13.70 -3.80
N ALA A 102 -6.20 15.03 -3.98
CA ALA A 102 -4.96 15.80 -4.02
C ALA A 102 -4.27 15.77 -2.64
N LEU A 103 -2.95 15.65 -2.60
CA LEU A 103 -2.21 15.65 -1.33
C LEU A 103 -2.39 16.95 -0.56
N SER A 104 -2.49 18.10 -1.25
CA SER A 104 -2.80 19.40 -0.64
C SER A 104 -4.14 19.40 0.11
N ASP A 105 -5.17 18.77 -0.48
CA ASP A 105 -6.48 18.66 0.16
C ASP A 105 -6.45 17.68 1.34
N LEU A 106 -5.76 16.55 1.19
CA LEU A 106 -5.60 15.59 2.29
C LEU A 106 -4.87 16.23 3.48
N ILE A 107 -3.80 16.97 3.24
CA ILE A 107 -3.06 17.70 4.28
C ILE A 107 -3.96 18.75 4.96
N ARG A 108 -4.69 19.53 4.17
CA ARG A 108 -5.65 20.52 4.69
C ARG A 108 -6.72 19.85 5.56
N LEU A 109 -7.27 18.72 5.12
CA LEU A 109 -8.26 17.96 5.89
C LEU A 109 -7.68 17.45 7.22
N PHE A 110 -6.46 16.95 7.23
CA PHE A 110 -5.79 16.53 8.48
C PHE A 110 -5.54 17.71 9.44
N GLN A 111 -5.32 18.91 8.91
CA GLN A 111 -5.11 20.12 9.75
C GLN A 111 -6.41 20.69 10.29
N THR A 112 -7.53 20.50 9.63
CA THR A 112 -8.80 21.17 9.95
C THR A 112 -9.88 20.24 10.53
N ASN A 113 -9.69 18.92 10.44
CA ASN A 113 -10.65 17.94 10.95
C ASN A 113 -9.95 16.92 11.85
N ILE A 114 -10.27 16.96 13.14
CA ILE A 114 -9.63 16.11 14.16
C ILE A 114 -9.94 14.61 13.97
N GLU A 115 -11.09 14.25 13.44
CA GLU A 115 -11.43 12.85 13.18
C GLU A 115 -10.57 12.28 12.05
N LEU A 116 -10.36 13.03 10.96
CA LEU A 116 -9.47 12.64 9.88
C LEU A 116 -8.00 12.63 10.31
N ALA A 117 -7.58 13.58 11.15
CA ALA A 117 -6.23 13.55 11.72
C ALA A 117 -6.00 12.29 12.57
N ASN A 118 -6.93 11.92 13.42
CA ASN A 118 -6.86 10.70 14.21
C ASN A 118 -6.94 9.43 13.37
N TRP A 119 -7.80 9.41 12.35
CA TRP A 119 -7.86 8.33 11.38
C TRP A 119 -6.52 8.12 10.66
N GLY A 120 -5.92 9.20 10.16
CA GLY A 120 -4.59 9.16 9.55
C GLY A 120 -3.51 8.66 10.52
N ARG A 121 -3.53 9.13 11.76
CA ARG A 121 -2.62 8.66 12.83
C ARG A 121 -2.75 7.14 13.06
N ILE A 122 -3.97 6.60 13.11
CA ILE A 122 -4.20 5.16 13.31
C ILE A 122 -3.67 4.34 12.13
N ILE A 123 -3.88 4.79 10.90
CA ILE A 123 -3.32 4.13 9.71
C ILE A 123 -1.79 4.06 9.83
N HIS A 124 -1.12 5.17 10.10
CA HIS A 124 0.34 5.20 10.22
C HIS A 124 0.85 4.35 11.38
N GLN A 125 0.13 4.33 12.49
CA GLN A 125 0.45 3.47 13.65
C GLN A 125 0.37 1.98 13.28
N ASN A 126 -0.63 1.57 12.50
CA ASN A 126 -0.78 0.20 12.03
C ASN A 126 0.31 -0.18 11.02
N GLU A 127 0.62 0.72 10.07
CA GLU A 127 1.70 0.53 9.09
C GLU A 127 3.07 0.47 9.78
N TYR A 128 3.35 1.34 10.74
CA TYR A 128 4.59 1.27 11.52
C TYR A 128 4.71 -0.07 12.24
N ARG A 129 3.65 -0.55 12.89
CA ARG A 129 3.63 -1.85 13.57
C ARG A 129 3.87 -2.99 12.58
N HIS A 130 3.26 -2.94 11.40
CA HIS A 130 3.46 -3.92 10.34
C HIS A 130 4.92 -3.94 9.86
N LEU A 131 5.50 -2.79 9.56
CA LEU A 131 6.89 -2.64 9.15
C LEU A 131 7.87 -3.13 10.22
N HIS A 132 7.62 -2.78 11.49
CA HIS A 132 8.43 -3.24 12.61
C HIS A 132 8.42 -4.78 12.74
N ARG A 133 7.23 -5.40 12.61
CA ARG A 133 7.10 -6.87 12.61
C ARG A 133 7.82 -7.49 11.42
N SER A 134 7.60 -6.99 10.22
CA SER A 134 8.28 -7.47 9.00
C SER A 134 9.80 -7.38 9.11
N HIS A 135 10.33 -6.29 9.67
CA HIS A 135 11.75 -6.13 9.94
C HIS A 135 12.28 -7.21 10.91
N LYS A 136 11.59 -7.42 12.03
CA LYS A 136 11.92 -8.49 12.98
C LYS A 136 11.92 -9.86 12.30
N ASP A 137 10.89 -10.17 11.51
CA ASP A 137 10.73 -11.46 10.85
C ASP A 137 11.86 -11.71 9.84
N ARG A 138 12.33 -10.68 9.15
CA ARG A 138 13.51 -10.74 8.26
C ARG A 138 14.80 -11.10 9.00
N LEU A 139 14.95 -10.65 10.25
CA LEU A 139 16.14 -10.89 11.07
C LEU A 139 16.12 -12.23 11.80
N THR A 140 14.94 -12.78 12.10
CA THR A 140 14.78 -13.91 13.03
C THR A 140 14.22 -15.17 12.41
N LEU A 141 13.48 -15.08 11.30
CA LEU A 141 12.81 -16.21 10.68
C LEU A 141 13.57 -16.72 9.45
N SER A 142 13.50 -18.04 9.22
CA SER A 142 13.94 -18.65 7.97
C SER A 142 13.07 -18.24 6.78
N ALA A 143 13.54 -18.46 5.57
CA ALA A 143 12.77 -18.18 4.34
C ALA A 143 11.42 -18.93 4.31
N LYS A 144 11.38 -20.14 4.83
CA LYS A 144 10.15 -20.95 4.93
C LYS A 144 9.15 -20.32 5.89
N GLU A 145 9.58 -19.98 7.10
CA GLU A 145 8.73 -19.35 8.13
C GLU A 145 8.21 -17.99 7.65
N ARG A 146 9.05 -17.14 7.02
CA ARG A 146 8.58 -15.88 6.44
C ARG A 146 7.51 -16.07 5.38
N TYR A 147 7.64 -17.09 4.53
CA TYR A 147 6.62 -17.40 3.52
C TYR A 147 5.32 -17.91 4.17
N GLU A 148 5.39 -18.75 5.20
CA GLU A 148 4.23 -19.25 5.95
C GLU A 148 3.48 -18.10 6.65
N GLU A 149 4.19 -17.20 7.33
CA GLU A 149 3.62 -15.98 7.92
C GLU A 149 2.97 -15.09 6.89
N PHE A 150 3.63 -14.88 5.74
CA PHE A 150 3.07 -14.08 4.63
C PHE A 150 1.75 -14.67 4.10
N MET A 151 1.68 -15.99 3.92
CA MET A 151 0.45 -16.65 3.47
C MET A 151 -0.70 -16.52 4.47
N GLN A 152 -0.39 -16.56 5.77
CA GLN A 152 -1.40 -16.39 6.81
C GLN A 152 -1.91 -14.96 6.89
N GLN A 153 -1.01 -13.98 6.76
CA GLN A 153 -1.36 -12.56 6.84
C GLN A 153 -2.04 -12.03 5.57
N PHE A 154 -1.65 -12.54 4.40
CA PHE A 154 -2.06 -12.03 3.10
C PHE A 154 -2.54 -13.13 2.13
N PRO A 155 -3.56 -13.91 2.50
CA PRO A 155 -4.03 -15.03 1.67
C PRO A 155 -4.52 -14.57 0.29
N GLN A 156 -5.11 -13.38 0.19
CA GLN A 156 -5.59 -12.82 -1.08
C GLN A 156 -4.42 -12.45 -2.01
N ILE A 157 -3.32 -11.92 -1.47
CA ILE A 157 -2.12 -11.57 -2.25
C ILE A 157 -1.52 -12.83 -2.87
N CYS A 158 -1.45 -13.93 -2.10
CA CYS A 158 -0.91 -15.20 -2.57
C CYS A 158 -1.66 -15.79 -3.77
N GLN A 159 -2.93 -15.47 -3.95
CA GLN A 159 -3.77 -15.96 -5.04
C GLN A 159 -3.75 -15.05 -6.27
N ARG A 160 -3.49 -13.75 -6.11
CA ARG A 160 -3.66 -12.71 -7.15
C ARG A 160 -2.32 -12.21 -7.72
N VAL A 161 -1.21 -12.41 -6.98
CA VAL A 161 0.08 -11.82 -7.30
C VAL A 161 1.05 -12.83 -7.88
N GLN A 162 1.83 -12.41 -8.88
CA GLN A 162 2.89 -13.23 -9.47
C GLN A 162 3.94 -13.62 -8.42
N LEU A 163 4.39 -14.88 -8.45
CA LEU A 163 5.35 -15.41 -7.49
C LEU A 163 6.67 -14.64 -7.45
N GLY A 164 7.11 -14.06 -8.56
CA GLY A 164 8.31 -13.24 -8.61
C GLY A 164 8.22 -12.02 -7.69
N TYR A 165 7.07 -11.36 -7.64
CA TYR A 165 6.84 -10.22 -6.75
C TYR A 165 6.78 -10.63 -5.27
N ILE A 166 6.17 -11.78 -4.98
CA ILE A 166 6.16 -12.34 -3.61
C ILE A 166 7.58 -12.72 -3.19
N ALA A 167 8.36 -13.37 -4.05
CA ALA A 167 9.76 -13.70 -3.77
C ALA A 167 10.60 -12.44 -3.49
N SER A 168 10.44 -11.41 -4.32
CA SER A 168 11.08 -10.11 -4.13
C SER A 168 10.72 -9.48 -2.77
N TYR A 169 9.42 -9.42 -2.43
CA TYR A 169 8.95 -8.92 -1.13
C TYR A 169 9.55 -9.68 0.06
N LEU A 170 9.65 -11.01 -0.05
CA LEU A 170 10.20 -11.87 1.00
C LEU A 170 11.74 -11.84 1.06
N GLY A 171 12.41 -11.20 0.09
CA GLY A 171 13.87 -11.17 0.00
C GLY A 171 14.46 -12.56 -0.30
N ILE A 172 13.80 -13.36 -1.14
CA ILE A 172 14.26 -14.68 -1.59
C ILE A 172 14.18 -14.77 -3.11
N THR A 173 14.88 -15.76 -3.69
CA THR A 173 14.81 -15.99 -5.13
C THR A 173 13.54 -16.74 -5.52
N LEU A 174 13.06 -16.54 -6.76
CA LEU A 174 11.90 -17.25 -7.29
C LEU A 174 12.08 -18.79 -7.24
N PRO A 175 13.24 -19.39 -7.60
CA PRO A 175 13.47 -20.83 -7.42
C PRO A 175 13.34 -21.28 -5.97
N THR A 176 13.79 -20.48 -5.00
CA THR A 176 13.62 -20.78 -3.56
C THR A 176 12.14 -20.81 -3.18
N LEU A 177 11.36 -19.79 -3.59
CA LEU A 177 9.91 -19.77 -3.33
C LEU A 177 9.20 -20.97 -3.98
N SER A 178 9.53 -21.31 -5.22
CA SER A 178 8.95 -22.45 -5.93
C SER A 178 9.20 -23.77 -5.17
N ARG A 179 10.42 -23.99 -4.67
CA ARG A 179 10.76 -25.16 -3.84
C ARG A 179 10.00 -25.22 -2.51
N LEU A 180 9.79 -24.07 -1.87
CA LEU A 180 9.01 -24.00 -0.63
C LEU A 180 7.54 -24.38 -0.86
N ARG A 181 6.97 -24.03 -2.02
CA ARG A 181 5.59 -24.37 -2.40
C ARG A 181 5.42 -25.85 -2.75
N SER A 182 6.40 -26.47 -3.40
CA SER A 182 6.32 -27.87 -3.83
C SER A 182 6.48 -28.88 -2.71
N ARG A 183 6.92 -28.45 -1.52
CA ARG A 183 7.09 -29.31 -0.34
C ARG A 183 5.87 -29.37 0.57
N LYS A 184 4.76 -28.82 0.14
CA LYS A 184 3.42 -28.99 0.71
C LYS A 184 2.68 -30.09 -0.05
#